data_4f5cf2cba375d5f42a0bce1debc8451d
#
_entry.id   4f5cf2cba375d5f42a0bce1debc8451d
#
_cell.length_a   1.000
_cell.length_b   1.000
_cell.length_c   1.000
_cell.angle_alpha   90.00
_cell.angle_beta   90.00
_cell.angle_gamma   90.00
#
_symmetry.space_group_name_H-M   'P 1'
#
loop_
_entity.id
_entity.type
_entity.pdbx_description
1 polymer ?
#
loop_
_entity_poly.entity_id
_entity_poly.type
_entity_poly.pdbx_seq_one_letter_code
_entity_poly.pdbx_strand_id
1 'polypeptide(L)'
;MKVISVVGARPQFVKLAPIDHAFRASGIDHVIIHTGQHYDPEMSESFFSELNISPANFNLGVGSGSHAEQTASMMVGLEKLFLEIEPDWVLVFGDTNSTLAATLAAVKVHIRIAHLEAGLRSFNRRMPEEHNRILTDHASDLLLAPTPIAMTHLAAEGLAKKAIMVGDVMTDVCLNTLAKIKNEPAIFPTEFGALGLTREALMRDSYFVATIHRADNTDEPARLREIVTALQKLPLPVLLMTHPRLAAKCNDLGIELNLGSVKSVKSVSYPVMIDLISNARGVITDSGGLQKEAYIVQTPCTTIRTETEWPETLHDSWNVISPQVSELESNAMRARPQTPTGNPYGDGKAAYEVALALKNFA
;
A
#
# COMPACT_ATOMS: atom_id res chain seq x y z
N MET A 1 24.09 -16.03 2.21
CA MET A 1 23.20 -15.58 1.11
C MET A 1 23.06 -14.07 1.23
N LYS A 2 23.37 -13.38 0.13
CA LYS A 2 23.29 -11.93 0.02
C LYS A 2 22.08 -11.56 -0.83
N VAL A 3 21.18 -10.70 -0.31
CA VAL A 3 19.95 -10.27 -1.00
C VAL A 3 19.95 -8.76 -1.12
N ILE A 4 19.72 -8.24 -2.33
CA ILE A 4 19.48 -6.84 -2.56
C ILE A 4 17.96 -6.61 -2.61
N SER A 5 17.44 -5.72 -1.76
CA SER A 5 16.08 -5.18 -1.90
C SER A 5 16.11 -3.85 -2.64
N VAL A 6 15.36 -3.71 -3.73
CA VAL A 6 15.25 -2.47 -4.49
C VAL A 6 13.91 -1.80 -4.22
N VAL A 7 13.95 -0.57 -3.72
CA VAL A 7 12.78 0.25 -3.38
C VAL A 7 12.94 1.67 -3.91
N GLY A 8 11.84 2.37 -4.18
CA GLY A 8 11.91 3.73 -4.70
C GLY A 8 10.68 4.58 -4.40
N ALA A 9 9.60 3.97 -3.93
CA ALA A 9 8.34 4.64 -3.65
C ALA A 9 7.85 4.33 -2.24
N ARG A 10 7.15 5.29 -1.63
CA ARG A 10 6.64 5.21 -0.25
C ARG A 10 5.94 3.88 0.10
N PRO A 11 5.03 3.32 -0.73
CA PRO A 11 4.40 2.04 -0.41
C PRO A 11 5.38 0.87 -0.28
N GLN A 12 6.53 0.94 -0.97
CA GLN A 12 7.55 -0.09 -0.91
C GLN A 12 8.33 -0.04 0.42
N PHE A 13 8.51 1.14 1.03
CA PHE A 13 9.21 1.26 2.33
C PHE A 13 8.43 0.57 3.44
N VAL A 14 7.11 0.71 3.44
CA VAL A 14 6.26 0.01 4.43
C VAL A 14 6.39 -1.51 4.28
N LYS A 15 6.45 -2.02 3.05
CA LYS A 15 6.64 -3.45 2.76
C LYS A 15 8.06 -3.93 3.09
N LEU A 16 9.05 -3.05 2.93
CA LEU A 16 10.44 -3.36 3.23
C LEU A 16 10.69 -3.62 4.73
N ALA A 17 9.99 -2.92 5.61
CA ALA A 17 10.19 -3.02 7.05
C ALA A 17 10.11 -4.46 7.60
N PRO A 18 9.03 -5.22 7.41
CA PRO A 18 8.97 -6.59 7.89
C PRO A 18 9.99 -7.51 7.19
N ILE A 19 10.30 -7.25 5.92
CA ILE A 19 11.34 -8.01 5.18
C ILE A 19 12.72 -7.78 5.79
N ASP A 20 13.11 -6.53 6.04
CA ASP A 20 14.39 -6.21 6.68
C ASP A 20 14.52 -6.86 8.06
N HIS A 21 13.45 -6.81 8.85
CA HIS A 21 13.41 -7.46 10.16
C HIS A 21 13.56 -8.99 10.06
N ALA A 22 12.84 -9.63 9.13
CA ALA A 22 12.92 -11.07 8.91
C ALA A 22 14.28 -11.51 8.38
N PHE A 23 14.89 -10.73 7.49
CA PHE A 23 16.21 -11.03 6.93
C PHE A 23 17.30 -10.92 8.00
N ARG A 24 17.28 -9.87 8.83
CA ARG A 24 18.19 -9.76 9.98
C ARG A 24 18.05 -10.94 10.94
N ALA A 25 16.80 -11.29 11.31
CA ALA A 25 16.53 -12.43 12.19
C ALA A 25 16.94 -13.77 11.58
N SER A 26 16.96 -13.88 10.27
CA SER A 26 17.32 -15.09 9.52
C SER A 26 18.80 -15.18 9.14
N GLY A 27 19.63 -14.16 9.48
CA GLY A 27 21.05 -14.11 9.11
C GLY A 27 21.29 -13.97 7.60
N ILE A 28 20.37 -13.31 6.88
CA ILE A 28 20.54 -12.95 5.47
C ILE A 28 21.35 -11.65 5.39
N ASP A 29 22.39 -11.63 4.58
CA ASP A 29 23.16 -10.41 4.27
C ASP A 29 22.30 -9.52 3.38
N HIS A 30 21.73 -8.45 3.97
CA HIS A 30 20.71 -7.63 3.34
C HIS A 30 21.26 -6.28 2.92
N VAL A 31 21.19 -5.98 1.63
CA VAL A 31 21.56 -4.70 1.03
C VAL A 31 20.32 -3.99 0.52
N ILE A 32 20.12 -2.74 0.90
CA ILE A 32 18.98 -1.93 0.49
C ILE A 32 19.44 -0.87 -0.51
N ILE A 33 18.83 -0.86 -1.70
CA ILE A 33 19.05 0.17 -2.71
C ILE A 33 17.77 1.00 -2.87
N HIS A 34 17.89 2.31 -2.61
CA HIS A 34 16.85 3.29 -2.86
C HIS A 34 17.07 3.90 -4.25
N THR A 35 16.08 3.79 -5.15
CA THR A 35 16.22 4.34 -6.52
C THR A 35 16.04 5.86 -6.59
N GLY A 36 15.37 6.45 -5.59
CA GLY A 36 15.01 7.87 -5.62
C GLY A 36 13.80 8.20 -6.51
N GLN A 37 12.97 7.22 -6.87
CA GLN A 37 11.78 7.45 -7.71
C GLN A 37 10.83 8.49 -7.10
N HIS A 38 10.60 8.46 -5.79
CA HIS A 38 9.93 9.53 -5.05
C HIS A 38 10.99 10.36 -4.33
N TYR A 39 11.09 11.63 -4.73
CA TYR A 39 12.14 12.55 -4.32
C TYR A 39 11.66 13.46 -3.18
N ASP A 40 11.55 12.92 -1.98
CA ASP A 40 11.48 13.72 -0.76
C ASP A 40 12.39 13.07 0.29
N PRO A 41 13.64 13.58 0.46
CA PRO A 41 14.61 13.01 1.40
C PRO A 41 14.10 12.99 2.84
N GLU A 42 13.45 14.09 3.31
CA GLU A 42 12.96 14.19 4.68
C GLU A 42 11.83 13.18 4.94
N MET A 43 10.94 12.99 3.96
CA MET A 43 9.88 12.00 4.07
C MET A 43 10.41 10.56 4.01
N SER A 44 11.45 10.28 3.23
CA SER A 44 12.01 8.93 3.15
C SER A 44 12.76 8.54 4.44
N GLU A 45 13.61 9.43 4.97
CA GLU A 45 14.39 9.17 6.19
C GLU A 45 13.49 9.01 7.43
N SER A 46 12.42 9.80 7.55
CA SER A 46 11.45 9.63 8.63
C SER A 46 10.80 8.25 8.62
N PHE A 47 10.44 7.73 7.42
CA PHE A 47 9.87 6.39 7.28
C PHE A 47 10.83 5.28 7.71
N PHE A 48 12.08 5.36 7.30
CA PHE A 48 13.10 4.38 7.69
C PHE A 48 13.28 4.36 9.21
N SER A 49 13.29 5.53 9.84
CA SER A 49 13.40 5.67 11.29
C SER A 49 12.14 5.15 12.02
N GLU A 50 10.95 5.61 11.63
CA GLU A 50 9.67 5.23 12.26
C GLU A 50 9.38 3.73 12.17
N LEU A 51 9.75 3.09 11.06
CA LEU A 51 9.55 1.67 10.82
C LEU A 51 10.74 0.80 11.27
N ASN A 52 11.80 1.41 11.82
CA ASN A 52 13.03 0.74 12.25
C ASN A 52 13.64 -0.12 11.13
N ILE A 53 13.68 0.44 9.91
CA ILE A 53 14.33 -0.16 8.74
C ILE A 53 15.82 0.19 8.76
N SER A 54 16.68 -0.74 8.34
CA SER A 54 18.11 -0.45 8.13
C SER A 54 18.26 0.69 7.11
N PRO A 55 19.19 1.63 7.31
CA PRO A 55 19.44 2.68 6.32
C PRO A 55 19.73 2.09 4.94
N ALA A 56 19.30 2.79 3.88
CA ALA A 56 19.63 2.37 2.53
C ALA A 56 21.16 2.43 2.32
N ASN A 57 21.73 1.33 1.82
CA ASN A 57 23.16 1.26 1.54
C ASN A 57 23.56 2.15 0.36
N PHE A 58 22.64 2.29 -0.61
CA PHE A 58 22.82 3.11 -1.81
C PHE A 58 21.54 3.87 -2.13
N ASN A 59 21.70 5.10 -2.65
CA ASN A 59 20.61 5.93 -3.17
C ASN A 59 21.00 6.44 -4.55
N LEU A 60 20.23 6.09 -5.59
CA LEU A 60 20.48 6.50 -6.97
C LEU A 60 20.03 7.93 -7.28
N GLY A 61 19.14 8.50 -6.47
CA GLY A 61 18.68 9.88 -6.61
C GLY A 61 18.03 10.23 -7.96
N VAL A 62 17.34 9.27 -8.60
CA VAL A 62 16.83 9.45 -9.98
C VAL A 62 15.78 10.57 -10.09
N GLY A 63 14.95 10.75 -9.06
CA GLY A 63 13.96 11.82 -9.03
C GLY A 63 12.78 11.63 -9.97
N SER A 64 12.06 12.74 -10.22
CA SER A 64 10.90 12.79 -11.12
C SER A 64 11.32 12.88 -12.59
N GLY A 65 10.55 12.27 -13.48
CA GLY A 65 10.75 12.30 -14.94
C GLY A 65 9.63 11.55 -15.65
N SER A 66 9.73 11.44 -16.98
CA SER A 66 8.84 10.53 -17.73
C SER A 66 9.09 9.09 -17.33
N HIS A 67 8.12 8.20 -17.51
CA HIS A 67 8.28 6.77 -17.19
C HIS A 67 9.53 6.16 -17.86
N ALA A 68 9.80 6.52 -19.11
CA ALA A 68 10.95 6.01 -19.86
C ALA A 68 12.29 6.52 -19.29
N GLU A 69 12.43 7.82 -19.08
CA GLU A 69 13.66 8.43 -18.53
C GLU A 69 13.96 7.87 -17.12
N GLN A 70 12.93 7.82 -16.28
CA GLN A 70 13.04 7.32 -14.92
C GLN A 70 13.47 5.84 -14.90
N THR A 71 12.80 4.97 -15.68
CA THR A 71 13.13 3.54 -15.77
C THR A 71 14.54 3.33 -16.33
N ALA A 72 14.92 4.03 -17.39
CA ALA A 72 16.23 3.90 -18.00
C ALA A 72 17.37 4.32 -17.04
N SER A 73 17.20 5.46 -16.36
CA SER A 73 18.20 5.95 -15.39
C SER A 73 18.38 4.99 -14.22
N MET A 74 17.30 4.43 -13.70
CA MET A 74 17.37 3.40 -12.64
C MET A 74 18.09 2.15 -13.16
N MET A 75 17.75 1.65 -14.35
CA MET A 75 18.38 0.45 -14.93
C MET A 75 19.90 0.60 -15.01
N VAL A 76 20.39 1.72 -15.54
CA VAL A 76 21.84 1.98 -15.68
C VAL A 76 22.55 2.03 -14.33
N GLY A 77 21.93 2.67 -13.31
CA GLY A 77 22.48 2.75 -11.97
C GLY A 77 22.47 1.39 -11.25
N LEU A 78 21.39 0.64 -11.38
CA LEU A 78 21.22 -0.68 -10.75
C LEU A 78 22.15 -1.73 -11.33
N GLU A 79 22.32 -1.77 -12.67
CA GLU A 79 23.25 -2.72 -13.32
C GLU A 79 24.65 -2.59 -12.77
N LYS A 80 25.17 -1.36 -12.62
CA LYS A 80 26.50 -1.13 -12.05
C LYS A 80 26.64 -1.69 -10.63
N LEU A 81 25.65 -1.41 -9.77
CA LEU A 81 25.66 -1.89 -8.39
C LEU A 81 25.50 -3.41 -8.32
N PHE A 82 24.71 -4.01 -9.19
CA PHE A 82 24.52 -5.46 -9.23
C PHE A 82 25.82 -6.20 -9.62
N LEU A 83 26.57 -5.65 -10.59
CA LEU A 83 27.86 -6.20 -10.99
C LEU A 83 28.94 -6.00 -9.93
N GLU A 84 28.88 -4.92 -9.14
CA GLU A 84 29.83 -4.65 -8.04
C GLU A 84 29.55 -5.51 -6.81
N ILE A 85 28.26 -5.68 -6.44
CA ILE A 85 27.85 -6.34 -5.18
C ILE A 85 27.78 -7.86 -5.33
N GLU A 86 27.46 -8.35 -6.54
CA GLU A 86 27.27 -9.77 -6.88
C GLU A 86 26.31 -10.47 -5.89
N PRO A 87 25.01 -10.07 -5.80
CA PRO A 87 24.06 -10.68 -4.89
C PRO A 87 23.61 -12.05 -5.37
N ASP A 88 23.18 -12.90 -4.44
CA ASP A 88 22.50 -14.17 -4.79
C ASP A 88 21.09 -13.93 -5.33
N TRP A 89 20.41 -12.86 -4.81
CA TRP A 89 19.06 -12.49 -5.18
C TRP A 89 18.86 -10.97 -5.24
N VAL A 90 18.06 -10.53 -6.20
CA VAL A 90 17.42 -9.22 -6.20
C VAL A 90 15.94 -9.38 -5.85
N LEU A 91 15.50 -8.81 -4.74
CA LEU A 91 14.11 -8.76 -4.32
C LEU A 91 13.48 -7.44 -4.77
N VAL A 92 12.41 -7.54 -5.55
CA VAL A 92 11.63 -6.39 -6.04
C VAL A 92 10.21 -6.42 -5.49
N PHE A 93 9.58 -5.23 -5.35
CA PHE A 93 8.34 -5.05 -4.61
C PHE A 93 7.24 -4.43 -5.49
N GLY A 94 6.12 -5.12 -5.65
CA GLY A 94 4.93 -4.60 -6.34
C GLY A 94 5.20 -4.23 -7.81
N ASP A 95 4.83 -3.02 -8.24
CA ASP A 95 4.62 -2.70 -9.65
C ASP A 95 5.11 -1.30 -10.09
N THR A 96 6.03 -0.71 -9.34
CA THR A 96 6.59 0.62 -9.66
C THR A 96 7.58 0.57 -10.82
N ASN A 97 7.98 1.74 -11.34
CA ASN A 97 9.08 1.82 -12.32
C ASN A 97 10.39 1.26 -11.74
N SER A 98 10.62 1.43 -10.43
CA SER A 98 11.79 0.83 -9.74
C SER A 98 11.79 -0.69 -9.79
N THR A 99 10.62 -1.30 -9.66
CA THR A 99 10.42 -2.74 -9.75
C THR A 99 10.81 -3.26 -11.14
N LEU A 100 10.26 -2.65 -12.17
CA LEU A 100 10.56 -3.02 -13.56
C LEU A 100 12.04 -2.79 -13.91
N ALA A 101 12.58 -1.63 -13.53
CA ALA A 101 13.98 -1.28 -13.80
C ALA A 101 14.95 -2.28 -13.16
N ALA A 102 14.74 -2.63 -11.89
CA ALA A 102 15.56 -3.60 -11.17
C ALA A 102 15.48 -4.99 -11.79
N THR A 103 14.28 -5.42 -12.16
CA THR A 103 14.06 -6.70 -12.82
C THR A 103 14.79 -6.78 -14.14
N LEU A 104 14.66 -5.76 -14.99
CA LEU A 104 15.31 -5.75 -16.31
C LEU A 104 16.85 -5.64 -16.20
N ALA A 105 17.37 -4.90 -15.23
CA ALA A 105 18.80 -4.83 -14.99
C ALA A 105 19.34 -6.20 -14.50
N ALA A 106 18.72 -6.82 -13.51
CA ALA A 106 19.19 -8.07 -12.91
C ALA A 106 19.16 -9.25 -13.89
N VAL A 107 18.07 -9.40 -14.68
CA VAL A 107 17.96 -10.49 -15.65
C VAL A 107 19.03 -10.43 -16.74
N LYS A 108 19.49 -9.24 -17.13
CA LYS A 108 20.52 -9.05 -18.16
C LYS A 108 21.93 -9.41 -17.67
N VAL A 109 22.17 -9.34 -16.39
CA VAL A 109 23.44 -9.73 -15.76
C VAL A 109 23.36 -11.10 -15.04
N HIS A 110 22.30 -11.87 -15.33
CA HIS A 110 22.10 -13.25 -14.85
C HIS A 110 22.01 -13.39 -13.31
N ILE A 111 21.49 -12.38 -12.63
CA ILE A 111 21.21 -12.44 -11.18
C ILE A 111 19.75 -12.86 -10.99
N ARG A 112 19.52 -13.79 -10.05
CA ARG A 112 18.17 -14.30 -9.74
C ARG A 112 17.28 -13.21 -9.15
N ILE A 113 16.00 -13.20 -9.56
CA ILE A 113 15.01 -12.21 -9.19
C ILE A 113 13.86 -12.86 -8.45
N ALA A 114 13.54 -12.34 -7.28
CA ALA A 114 12.33 -12.65 -6.54
C ALA A 114 11.37 -11.46 -6.58
N HIS A 115 10.14 -11.69 -6.98
CA HIS A 115 9.10 -10.66 -7.05
C HIS A 115 8.10 -10.83 -5.90
N LEU A 116 8.11 -9.90 -4.95
CA LEU A 116 7.14 -9.82 -3.86
C LEU A 116 5.87 -9.09 -4.31
N GLU A 117 4.73 -9.64 -3.98
CA GLU A 117 3.40 -9.21 -4.43
C GLU A 117 3.14 -9.59 -5.91
N ALA A 118 3.69 -10.73 -6.32
CA ALA A 118 3.52 -11.29 -7.65
C ALA A 118 2.07 -11.78 -7.91
N GLY A 119 1.65 -11.75 -9.18
CA GLY A 119 0.36 -12.32 -9.60
C GLY A 119 -0.86 -11.42 -9.43
N LEU A 120 -0.69 -10.19 -8.93
CA LEU A 120 -1.79 -9.23 -8.93
C LEU A 120 -2.12 -8.81 -10.37
N ARG A 121 -3.44 -8.69 -10.67
CA ARG A 121 -3.92 -8.23 -11.98
C ARG A 121 -5.12 -7.30 -11.81
N SER A 122 -5.06 -6.14 -12.45
CA SER A 122 -6.20 -5.24 -12.61
C SER A 122 -6.90 -5.45 -13.96
N PHE A 123 -6.22 -6.11 -14.91
CA PHE A 123 -6.63 -6.27 -16.30
C PHE A 123 -6.86 -4.94 -17.05
N ASN A 124 -6.49 -3.82 -16.43
CA ASN A 124 -6.59 -2.49 -17.02
C ASN A 124 -5.26 -2.09 -17.70
N ARG A 125 -5.16 -2.31 -18.99
CA ARG A 125 -3.96 -2.00 -19.78
C ARG A 125 -3.66 -0.50 -19.92
N ARG A 126 -4.51 0.40 -19.43
CA ARG A 126 -4.20 1.83 -19.34
C ARG A 126 -3.36 2.18 -18.12
N MET A 127 -3.26 1.27 -17.14
CA MET A 127 -2.42 1.45 -15.96
C MET A 127 -0.97 1.07 -16.28
N PRO A 128 0.01 1.98 -16.13
CA PRO A 128 1.44 1.64 -16.27
C PRO A 128 1.87 0.51 -15.34
N GLU A 129 1.33 0.48 -14.13
CA GLU A 129 1.60 -0.52 -13.11
C GLU A 129 1.19 -1.94 -13.54
N GLU A 130 0.13 -2.07 -14.34
CA GLU A 130 -0.28 -3.38 -14.88
C GLU A 130 0.78 -3.96 -15.81
N HIS A 131 1.38 -3.12 -16.65
CA HIS A 131 2.48 -3.56 -17.50
C HIS A 131 3.72 -3.92 -16.68
N ASN A 132 4.06 -3.09 -15.67
CA ASN A 132 5.22 -3.34 -14.83
C ASN A 132 5.11 -4.70 -14.11
N ARG A 133 3.95 -5.02 -13.51
CA ARG A 133 3.79 -6.27 -12.75
C ARG A 133 3.82 -7.50 -13.64
N ILE A 134 3.18 -7.45 -14.81
CA ILE A 134 3.19 -8.56 -15.77
C ILE A 134 4.62 -8.83 -16.25
N LEU A 135 5.34 -7.80 -16.68
CA LEU A 135 6.72 -7.94 -17.17
C LEU A 135 7.66 -8.45 -16.06
N THR A 136 7.49 -7.96 -14.84
CA THR A 136 8.27 -8.41 -13.69
C THR A 136 8.00 -9.87 -13.37
N ASP A 137 6.73 -10.30 -13.32
CA ASP A 137 6.37 -11.71 -13.06
C ASP A 137 7.00 -12.65 -14.10
N HIS A 138 6.93 -12.30 -15.38
CA HIS A 138 7.47 -13.13 -16.44
C HIS A 138 9.00 -13.22 -16.43
N ALA A 139 9.69 -12.16 -16.01
CA ALA A 139 11.15 -12.10 -15.96
C ALA A 139 11.77 -12.66 -14.67
N SER A 140 10.99 -12.78 -13.59
CA SER A 140 11.49 -13.24 -12.27
C SER A 140 11.64 -14.76 -12.20
N ASP A 141 12.57 -15.24 -11.37
CA ASP A 141 12.83 -16.65 -11.11
C ASP A 141 11.94 -17.21 -10.00
N LEU A 142 11.57 -16.38 -9.01
CA LEU A 142 10.70 -16.72 -7.89
C LEU A 142 9.58 -15.70 -7.75
N LEU A 143 8.35 -16.18 -7.67
CA LEU A 143 7.13 -15.36 -7.57
C LEU A 143 6.49 -15.58 -6.20
N LEU A 144 6.52 -14.54 -5.39
CA LEU A 144 6.03 -14.54 -4.00
C LEU A 144 4.63 -13.94 -3.99
N ALA A 145 3.62 -14.80 -4.14
CA ALA A 145 2.22 -14.40 -4.29
C ALA A 145 1.56 -14.06 -2.94
N PRO A 146 0.77 -12.97 -2.87
CA PRO A 146 0.12 -12.56 -1.63
C PRO A 146 -1.17 -13.34 -1.33
N THR A 147 -1.87 -13.87 -2.34
CA THR A 147 -3.20 -14.45 -2.20
C THR A 147 -3.43 -15.66 -3.11
N PRO A 148 -4.44 -16.50 -2.81
CA PRO A 148 -4.86 -17.59 -3.71
C PRO A 148 -5.28 -17.09 -5.10
N ILE A 149 -5.89 -15.90 -5.21
CA ILE A 149 -6.27 -15.31 -6.50
C ILE A 149 -5.04 -14.96 -7.32
N ALA A 150 -4.02 -14.38 -6.70
CA ALA A 150 -2.74 -14.11 -7.35
C ALA A 150 -2.08 -15.40 -7.88
N MET A 151 -2.11 -16.49 -7.09
CA MET A 151 -1.66 -17.82 -7.54
C MET A 151 -2.43 -18.32 -8.77
N THR A 152 -3.75 -18.09 -8.81
CA THR A 152 -4.59 -18.46 -9.96
C THR A 152 -4.19 -17.69 -11.22
N HIS A 153 -3.93 -16.38 -11.10
CA HIS A 153 -3.46 -15.57 -12.24
C HIS A 153 -2.09 -16.08 -12.76
N LEU A 154 -1.14 -16.33 -11.86
CA LEU A 154 0.16 -16.86 -12.22
C LEU A 154 0.05 -18.23 -12.90
N ALA A 155 -0.83 -19.09 -12.42
CA ALA A 155 -1.07 -20.39 -13.04
C ALA A 155 -1.66 -20.26 -14.45
N ALA A 156 -2.61 -19.34 -14.65
CA ALA A 156 -3.21 -19.06 -15.96
C ALA A 156 -2.19 -18.53 -16.98
N GLU A 157 -1.15 -17.84 -16.51
CA GLU A 157 -0.04 -17.34 -17.33
C GLU A 157 1.13 -18.36 -17.49
N GLY A 158 0.97 -19.59 -16.98
CA GLY A 158 1.99 -20.63 -17.07
C GLY A 158 3.16 -20.51 -16.09
N LEU A 159 3.02 -19.67 -15.06
CA LEU A 159 4.08 -19.32 -14.10
C LEU A 159 4.00 -20.12 -12.78
N ALA A 160 3.06 -21.05 -12.64
CA ALA A 160 2.80 -21.79 -11.39
C ALA A 160 4.03 -22.48 -10.79
N LYS A 161 4.96 -22.97 -11.64
CA LYS A 161 6.14 -23.75 -11.18
C LYS A 161 7.13 -22.92 -10.36
N LYS A 162 7.14 -21.59 -10.54
CA LYS A 162 8.02 -20.65 -9.84
C LYS A 162 7.28 -19.78 -8.84
N ALA A 163 6.00 -20.07 -8.58
CA ALA A 163 5.15 -19.30 -7.68
C ALA A 163 4.97 -20.00 -6.33
N ILE A 164 5.12 -19.25 -5.26
CA ILE A 164 4.90 -19.68 -3.88
C ILE A 164 3.95 -18.67 -3.22
N MET A 165 2.91 -19.15 -2.55
CA MET A 165 2.04 -18.29 -1.76
C MET A 165 2.69 -18.04 -0.41
N VAL A 166 3.05 -16.79 -0.14
CA VAL A 166 3.70 -16.34 1.11
C VAL A 166 2.80 -15.49 1.99
N GLY A 167 1.69 -14.99 1.45
CA GLY A 167 0.86 -13.97 2.09
C GLY A 167 1.32 -12.55 1.76
N ASP A 168 0.66 -11.56 2.34
CA ASP A 168 0.93 -10.14 2.09
C ASP A 168 1.67 -9.52 3.27
N VAL A 169 2.87 -9.01 3.03
CA VAL A 169 3.71 -8.34 4.05
C VAL A 169 3.05 -7.09 4.66
N MET A 170 2.09 -6.48 3.98
CA MET A 170 1.27 -5.42 4.56
C MET A 170 0.38 -5.93 5.70
N THR A 171 -0.03 -7.22 5.64
CA THR A 171 -0.73 -7.87 6.76
C THR A 171 0.18 -7.98 7.98
N ASP A 172 1.46 -8.31 7.80
CA ASP A 172 2.44 -8.34 8.89
C ASP A 172 2.55 -6.98 9.57
N VAL A 173 2.67 -5.90 8.77
CA VAL A 173 2.73 -4.53 9.30
C VAL A 173 1.45 -4.15 10.04
N CYS A 174 0.29 -4.42 9.44
CA CYS A 174 -1.01 -4.08 10.00
C CYS A 174 -1.26 -4.81 11.33
N LEU A 175 -1.08 -6.13 11.38
CA LEU A 175 -1.29 -6.94 12.58
C LEU A 175 -0.30 -6.61 13.68
N ASN A 176 0.98 -6.39 13.36
CA ASN A 176 1.99 -5.96 14.33
C ASN A 176 1.67 -4.57 14.90
N THR A 177 1.22 -3.64 14.06
CA THR A 177 0.80 -2.32 14.51
C THR A 177 -0.44 -2.41 15.39
N LEU A 178 -1.44 -3.21 14.99
CA LEU A 178 -2.65 -3.44 15.77
C LEU A 178 -2.34 -4.05 17.15
N ALA A 179 -1.40 -4.97 17.23
CA ALA A 179 -0.96 -5.55 18.49
C ALA A 179 -0.27 -4.51 19.40
N LYS A 180 0.56 -3.64 18.83
CA LYS A 180 1.22 -2.55 19.57
C LYS A 180 0.23 -1.54 20.11
N ILE A 181 -0.70 -1.03 19.30
CA ILE A 181 -1.66 -0.01 19.72
C ILE A 181 -2.69 -0.54 20.75
N LYS A 182 -2.95 -1.84 20.80
CA LYS A 182 -3.76 -2.45 21.87
C LYS A 182 -3.12 -2.33 23.25
N ASN A 183 -1.79 -2.39 23.31
CA ASN A 183 -1.03 -2.29 24.56
C ASN A 183 -0.70 -0.82 24.88
N GLU A 184 -0.36 -0.05 23.86
CA GLU A 184 0.02 1.36 23.95
C GLU A 184 -0.71 2.14 22.84
N PRO A 185 -1.86 2.76 23.15
CA PRO A 185 -2.67 3.47 22.17
C PRO A 185 -1.87 4.58 21.47
N ALA A 186 -2.06 4.73 20.15
CA ALA A 186 -1.35 5.73 19.37
C ALA A 186 -1.65 7.15 19.88
N ILE A 187 -0.64 8.02 19.92
CA ILE A 187 -0.79 9.42 20.29
C ILE A 187 -1.38 10.17 19.11
N PHE A 188 -2.56 10.75 19.30
CA PHE A 188 -3.20 11.57 18.27
C PHE A 188 -2.46 12.90 18.08
N PRO A 189 -2.37 13.42 16.85
CA PRO A 189 -1.81 14.73 16.57
C PRO A 189 -2.49 15.83 17.41
N THR A 190 -1.71 16.82 17.84
CA THR A 190 -2.23 17.93 18.68
C THR A 190 -3.33 18.73 18.00
N GLU A 191 -3.28 18.85 16.67
CA GLU A 191 -4.32 19.52 15.87
C GLU A 191 -5.69 18.85 15.96
N PHE A 192 -5.75 17.55 16.33
CA PHE A 192 -7.04 16.87 16.56
C PHE A 192 -7.81 17.51 17.70
N GLY A 193 -7.13 17.92 18.76
CA GLY A 193 -7.75 18.62 19.89
C GLY A 193 -8.46 19.91 19.48
N ALA A 194 -7.85 20.70 18.57
CA ALA A 194 -8.46 21.93 18.05
C ALA A 194 -9.74 21.67 17.22
N LEU A 195 -9.90 20.46 16.67
CA LEU A 195 -11.08 20.03 15.93
C LEU A 195 -12.10 19.27 16.79
N GLY A 196 -11.84 19.15 18.10
CA GLY A 196 -12.67 18.37 19.02
C GLY A 196 -12.56 16.84 18.82
N LEU A 197 -11.52 16.38 18.15
CA LEU A 197 -11.27 14.97 17.85
C LEU A 197 -10.45 14.33 18.97
N THR A 198 -11.03 14.23 20.16
CA THR A 198 -10.42 13.52 21.30
C THR A 198 -10.75 12.02 21.24
N ARG A 199 -10.05 11.20 22.03
CA ARG A 199 -10.38 9.76 22.13
C ARG A 199 -11.80 9.51 22.60
N GLU A 200 -12.28 10.35 23.48
CA GLU A 200 -13.65 10.29 24.01
C GLU A 200 -14.69 10.65 22.92
N ALA A 201 -14.34 11.59 22.03
CA ALA A 201 -15.20 11.95 20.89
C ALA A 201 -15.16 10.90 19.77
N LEU A 202 -14.04 10.19 19.63
CA LEU A 202 -13.83 9.15 18.60
C LEU A 202 -14.06 7.75 19.17
N MET A 203 -15.21 7.54 19.79
CA MET A 203 -15.61 6.22 20.27
C MET A 203 -15.85 5.26 19.11
N ARG A 204 -15.76 3.96 19.40
CA ARG A 204 -15.98 2.93 18.41
C ARG A 204 -17.35 3.10 17.74
N ASP A 205 -17.34 2.93 16.41
CA ASP A 205 -18.53 3.02 15.53
C ASP A 205 -19.20 4.42 15.49
N SER A 206 -18.55 5.50 15.99
CA SER A 206 -19.13 6.85 16.04
C SER A 206 -18.69 7.79 14.93
N TYR A 207 -17.80 7.35 14.03
CA TYR A 207 -17.24 8.18 12.96
C TYR A 207 -16.81 7.34 11.74
N PHE A 208 -16.59 8.03 10.63
CA PHE A 208 -15.95 7.46 9.44
C PHE A 208 -14.53 7.99 9.27
N VAL A 209 -13.64 7.17 8.68
CA VAL A 209 -12.35 7.63 8.14
C VAL A 209 -12.47 7.68 6.62
N ALA A 210 -12.04 8.77 5.99
CA ALA A 210 -12.08 8.92 4.54
C ALA A 210 -10.73 9.32 3.96
N THR A 211 -10.41 8.79 2.76
CA THR A 211 -9.28 9.22 1.93
C THR A 211 -9.68 9.28 0.46
N ILE A 212 -9.41 10.41 -0.21
CA ILE A 212 -9.69 10.61 -1.63
C ILE A 212 -8.45 11.20 -2.27
N HIS A 213 -7.83 10.52 -3.24
CA HIS A 213 -6.60 10.97 -3.84
C HIS A 213 -6.39 10.50 -5.30
N ARG A 214 -7.21 9.56 -5.82
CA ARG A 214 -7.07 9.10 -7.20
C ARG A 214 -7.52 10.16 -8.19
N ALA A 215 -6.83 10.20 -9.33
CA ALA A 215 -7.11 11.12 -10.42
C ALA A 215 -8.57 11.07 -10.87
N ASP A 216 -9.14 9.86 -11.01
CA ASP A 216 -10.53 9.63 -11.43
C ASP A 216 -11.57 10.33 -10.53
N ASN A 217 -11.25 10.54 -9.25
CA ASN A 217 -12.12 11.21 -8.29
C ASN A 217 -11.77 12.68 -8.07
N THR A 218 -10.53 13.10 -8.37
CA THR A 218 -10.04 14.45 -8.03
C THR A 218 -9.80 15.34 -9.23
N ASP A 219 -9.61 14.80 -10.44
CA ASP A 219 -9.27 15.60 -11.63
C ASP A 219 -10.51 16.18 -12.31
N GLU A 220 -11.68 15.54 -12.15
CA GLU A 220 -12.96 16.05 -12.65
C GLU A 220 -13.65 16.89 -11.55
N PRO A 221 -13.78 18.24 -11.74
CA PRO A 221 -14.31 19.14 -10.70
C PRO A 221 -15.75 18.78 -10.23
N ALA A 222 -16.61 18.33 -11.15
CA ALA A 222 -17.97 17.94 -10.80
C ALA A 222 -17.99 16.72 -9.91
N ARG A 223 -17.17 15.71 -10.23
CA ARG A 223 -17.03 14.47 -9.47
C ARG A 223 -16.50 14.73 -8.07
N LEU A 224 -15.43 15.54 -7.95
CA LEU A 224 -14.86 15.90 -6.65
C LEU A 224 -15.89 16.62 -5.78
N ARG A 225 -16.61 17.58 -6.33
CA ARG A 225 -17.66 18.33 -5.61
C ARG A 225 -18.79 17.40 -5.14
N GLU A 226 -19.22 16.47 -5.99
CA GLU A 226 -20.23 15.48 -5.67
C GLU A 226 -19.78 14.60 -4.49
N ILE A 227 -18.56 14.06 -4.53
CA ILE A 227 -17.99 13.22 -3.45
C ILE A 227 -17.93 14.00 -2.14
N VAL A 228 -17.32 15.19 -2.13
CA VAL A 228 -17.19 16.00 -0.91
C VAL A 228 -18.57 16.34 -0.34
N THR A 229 -19.53 16.72 -1.19
CA THR A 229 -20.90 17.02 -0.75
C THR A 229 -21.58 15.80 -0.13
N ALA A 230 -21.38 14.61 -0.70
CA ALA A 230 -21.93 13.38 -0.12
C ALA A 230 -21.31 13.06 1.25
N LEU A 231 -19.99 13.21 1.39
CA LEU A 231 -19.32 13.04 2.69
C LEU A 231 -19.83 14.02 3.75
N GLN A 232 -20.08 15.29 3.37
CA GLN A 232 -20.58 16.32 4.26
C GLN A 232 -21.99 16.05 4.79
N LYS A 233 -22.78 15.26 4.06
CA LYS A 233 -24.16 14.90 4.41
C LYS A 233 -24.30 13.63 5.25
N LEU A 234 -23.20 12.88 5.44
CA LEU A 234 -23.25 11.66 6.25
C LEU A 234 -23.71 11.97 7.69
N PRO A 235 -24.45 11.04 8.33
CA PRO A 235 -25.03 11.28 9.66
C PRO A 235 -24.00 11.24 10.80
N LEU A 236 -22.78 10.73 10.55
CA LEU A 236 -21.69 10.65 11.51
C LEU A 236 -20.50 11.49 11.06
N PRO A 237 -19.65 11.97 11.98
CA PRO A 237 -18.42 12.68 11.65
C PRO A 237 -17.55 11.89 10.67
N VAL A 238 -16.95 12.57 9.71
CA VAL A 238 -16.05 12.01 8.70
C VAL A 238 -14.67 12.64 8.88
N LEU A 239 -13.70 11.86 9.32
CA LEU A 239 -12.31 12.29 9.37
C LEU A 239 -11.70 12.12 7.96
N LEU A 240 -11.65 13.20 7.21
CA LEU A 240 -11.07 13.21 5.87
C LEU A 240 -9.57 13.45 5.97
N MET A 241 -8.77 12.39 5.74
CA MET A 241 -7.31 12.51 5.65
C MET A 241 -6.94 13.22 4.35
N THR A 242 -6.59 14.49 4.47
CA THR A 242 -6.45 15.38 3.31
C THR A 242 -5.00 15.44 2.86
N HIS A 243 -4.73 14.84 1.70
CA HIS A 243 -3.44 15.00 1.04
C HIS A 243 -3.29 16.43 0.50
N PRO A 244 -2.09 17.04 0.50
CA PRO A 244 -1.87 18.41 0.00
C PRO A 244 -2.46 18.68 -1.40
N ARG A 245 -2.36 17.71 -2.31
CA ARG A 245 -2.97 17.81 -3.66
C ARG A 245 -4.50 17.95 -3.61
N LEU A 246 -5.18 17.21 -2.73
CA LEU A 246 -6.63 17.32 -2.56
C LEU A 246 -6.99 18.69 -1.97
N ALA A 247 -6.26 19.13 -0.96
CA ALA A 247 -6.48 20.45 -0.34
C ALA A 247 -6.34 21.58 -1.36
N ALA A 248 -5.27 21.57 -2.17
CA ALA A 248 -5.04 22.55 -3.22
C ALA A 248 -6.18 22.57 -4.25
N LYS A 249 -6.59 21.38 -4.77
CA LYS A 249 -7.70 21.28 -5.73
C LYS A 249 -9.03 21.77 -5.16
N CYS A 250 -9.35 21.41 -3.92
CA CYS A 250 -10.57 21.90 -3.28
C CYS A 250 -10.55 23.42 -3.10
N ASN A 251 -9.39 23.98 -2.71
CA ASN A 251 -9.23 25.43 -2.59
C ASN A 251 -9.42 26.14 -3.93
N ASP A 252 -8.78 25.66 -5.00
CA ASP A 252 -8.89 26.21 -6.36
C ASP A 252 -10.34 26.17 -6.90
N LEU A 253 -11.10 25.15 -6.51
CA LEU A 253 -12.49 24.98 -6.92
C LEU A 253 -13.51 25.63 -5.96
N GLY A 254 -13.06 26.29 -4.89
CA GLY A 254 -13.93 26.87 -3.86
C GLY A 254 -14.78 25.81 -3.13
N ILE A 255 -14.23 24.61 -2.92
CA ILE A 255 -14.88 23.54 -2.17
C ILE A 255 -14.40 23.59 -0.73
N GLU A 256 -15.29 23.94 0.19
CA GLU A 256 -14.99 23.93 1.62
C GLU A 256 -15.02 22.49 2.16
N LEU A 257 -13.89 22.04 2.73
CA LEU A 257 -13.76 20.71 3.28
C LEU A 257 -14.35 20.58 4.68
N ASN A 258 -14.16 21.60 5.55
CA ASN A 258 -14.64 21.58 6.94
C ASN A 258 -16.11 22.05 7.04
N LEU A 259 -17.02 21.37 6.36
CA LEU A 259 -18.44 21.67 6.33
C LEU A 259 -19.25 20.41 6.67
N GLY A 260 -20.39 20.55 7.33
CA GLY A 260 -21.25 19.44 7.72
C GLY A 260 -20.52 18.43 8.60
N SER A 261 -20.58 17.17 8.22
CA SER A 261 -19.96 16.06 8.97
C SER A 261 -18.44 15.95 8.75
N VAL A 262 -17.86 16.61 7.73
CA VAL A 262 -16.44 16.46 7.41
C VAL A 262 -15.56 17.27 8.35
N LYS A 263 -14.53 16.62 8.85
CA LYS A 263 -13.37 17.20 9.54
C LYS A 263 -12.13 16.88 8.73
N SER A 264 -11.61 17.86 8.01
CA SER A 264 -10.38 17.75 7.25
C SER A 264 -9.19 17.76 8.19
N VAL A 265 -8.40 16.71 8.15
CA VAL A 265 -7.18 16.54 8.95
C VAL A 265 -6.01 16.21 8.04
N LYS A 266 -4.80 16.59 8.44
CA LYS A 266 -3.59 16.21 7.70
C LYS A 266 -3.40 14.70 7.75
N SER A 267 -2.61 14.17 6.81
CA SER A 267 -2.17 12.78 6.86
C SER A 267 -1.50 12.48 8.20
N VAL A 268 -1.87 11.36 8.79
CA VAL A 268 -1.37 10.90 10.10
C VAL A 268 -0.33 9.79 9.93
N SER A 269 0.40 9.47 10.99
CA SER A 269 1.31 8.32 11.01
C SER A 269 0.54 7.00 10.87
N TYR A 270 1.23 5.96 10.42
CA TYR A 270 0.61 4.65 10.20
C TYR A 270 -0.06 4.06 11.47
N PRO A 271 0.56 4.10 12.67
CA PRO A 271 -0.10 3.63 13.88
C PRO A 271 -1.39 4.39 14.21
N VAL A 272 -1.41 5.71 14.01
CA VAL A 272 -2.61 6.53 14.22
C VAL A 272 -3.70 6.15 13.21
N MET A 273 -3.33 5.92 11.93
CA MET A 273 -4.29 5.47 10.91
C MET A 273 -4.91 4.13 11.28
N ILE A 274 -4.11 3.13 11.69
CA ILE A 274 -4.62 1.82 12.10
C ILE A 274 -5.52 1.93 13.35
N ASP A 275 -5.15 2.76 14.33
CA ASP A 275 -6.00 3.03 15.50
C ASP A 275 -7.35 3.62 15.08
N LEU A 276 -7.34 4.65 14.24
CA LEU A 276 -8.56 5.30 13.76
C LEU A 276 -9.46 4.34 12.97
N ILE A 277 -8.92 3.60 12.00
CA ILE A 277 -9.76 2.68 11.21
C ILE A 277 -10.29 1.50 12.03
N SER A 278 -9.53 1.03 13.03
CA SER A 278 -9.96 -0.09 13.90
C SER A 278 -11.20 0.25 14.74
N ASN A 279 -11.37 1.54 15.04
CA ASN A 279 -12.48 2.03 15.85
C ASN A 279 -13.59 2.72 15.03
N ALA A 280 -13.37 2.94 13.74
CA ALA A 280 -14.33 3.60 12.87
C ALA A 280 -15.59 2.76 12.64
N ARG A 281 -16.71 3.44 12.40
CA ARG A 281 -17.95 2.84 11.85
C ARG A 281 -17.71 2.22 10.47
N GLY A 282 -16.85 2.88 9.69
CA GLY A 282 -16.45 2.42 8.36
C GLY A 282 -15.38 3.29 7.77
N VAL A 283 -14.77 2.79 6.71
CA VAL A 283 -13.79 3.48 5.88
C VAL A 283 -14.41 3.82 4.53
N ILE A 284 -14.16 5.03 4.03
CA ILE A 284 -14.60 5.49 2.70
C ILE A 284 -13.35 5.90 1.93
N THR A 285 -13.02 5.18 0.86
CA THR A 285 -11.71 5.38 0.23
C THR A 285 -11.67 5.04 -1.25
N ASP A 286 -10.69 5.61 -1.96
CA ASP A 286 -10.25 5.16 -3.28
C ASP A 286 -8.86 4.50 -3.26
N SER A 287 -8.26 4.35 -2.05
CA SER A 287 -6.94 3.73 -1.84
C SER A 287 -7.02 2.22 -1.81
N GLY A 288 -6.22 1.53 -2.65
CA GLY A 288 -6.10 0.07 -2.62
C GLY A 288 -5.55 -0.45 -1.28
N GLY A 289 -4.53 0.21 -0.71
CA GLY A 289 -3.94 -0.19 0.57
C GLY A 289 -4.95 -0.11 1.73
N LEU A 290 -5.68 1.00 1.82
CA LEU A 290 -6.63 1.22 2.92
C LEU A 290 -7.83 0.27 2.87
N GLN A 291 -8.23 -0.21 1.68
CA GLN A 291 -9.23 -1.28 1.53
C GLN A 291 -8.81 -2.56 2.25
N LYS A 292 -7.55 -3.00 2.04
CA LYS A 292 -6.99 -4.18 2.70
C LYS A 292 -6.87 -3.98 4.21
N GLU A 293 -6.34 -2.84 4.62
CA GLU A 293 -6.17 -2.52 6.04
C GLU A 293 -7.51 -2.52 6.77
N ALA A 294 -8.54 -1.89 6.20
CA ALA A 294 -9.89 -1.93 6.73
C ALA A 294 -10.43 -3.36 6.85
N TYR A 295 -10.19 -4.19 5.81
CA TYR A 295 -10.58 -5.61 5.82
C TYR A 295 -9.85 -6.39 6.93
N ILE A 296 -8.53 -6.24 7.06
CA ILE A 296 -7.71 -6.93 8.07
C ILE A 296 -8.17 -6.57 9.49
N VAL A 297 -8.48 -5.30 9.75
CA VAL A 297 -8.95 -4.85 11.07
C VAL A 297 -10.46 -5.02 11.26
N GLN A 298 -11.14 -5.65 10.29
CA GLN A 298 -12.58 -5.93 10.30
C GLN A 298 -13.43 -4.66 10.41
N THR A 299 -13.09 -3.62 9.67
CA THR A 299 -13.86 -2.39 9.55
C THR A 299 -14.50 -2.32 8.16
N PRO A 300 -15.83 -2.13 8.05
CA PRO A 300 -16.50 -2.02 6.76
C PRO A 300 -15.89 -0.96 5.88
N CYS A 301 -15.65 -1.26 4.61
CA CYS A 301 -15.08 -0.34 3.65
C CYS A 301 -16.07 -0.04 2.53
N THR A 302 -16.15 1.22 2.10
CA THR A 302 -16.86 1.67 0.90
C THR A 302 -15.84 2.28 -0.04
N THR A 303 -15.64 1.64 -1.19
CA THR A 303 -14.60 2.01 -2.16
C THR A 303 -15.21 2.83 -3.28
N ILE A 304 -14.83 4.12 -3.37
CA ILE A 304 -15.29 5.04 -4.43
C ILE A 304 -14.49 4.79 -5.71
N ARG A 305 -14.77 3.66 -6.36
CA ARG A 305 -14.12 3.22 -7.61
C ARG A 305 -15.09 2.35 -8.41
N THR A 306 -14.74 2.06 -9.66
CA THR A 306 -15.43 1.10 -10.51
C THR A 306 -14.91 -0.32 -10.36
N GLU A 307 -13.71 -0.50 -9.83
CA GLU A 307 -13.00 -1.78 -9.71
C GLU A 307 -12.09 -1.81 -8.47
N THR A 308 -11.63 -2.98 -8.10
CA THR A 308 -10.58 -3.15 -7.09
C THR A 308 -9.61 -4.26 -7.52
N GLU A 309 -8.34 -4.08 -7.22
CA GLU A 309 -7.29 -5.10 -7.33
C GLU A 309 -7.32 -6.13 -6.18
N TRP A 310 -8.21 -5.92 -5.20
CA TRP A 310 -8.35 -6.75 -4.00
C TRP A 310 -9.75 -7.37 -3.88
N PRO A 311 -10.12 -8.29 -4.78
CA PRO A 311 -11.46 -8.89 -4.80
C PRO A 311 -11.79 -9.67 -3.52
N GLU A 312 -10.78 -10.15 -2.78
CA GLU A 312 -10.95 -10.82 -1.50
C GLU A 312 -11.64 -9.92 -0.46
N THR A 313 -11.44 -8.59 -0.55
CA THR A 313 -12.07 -7.64 0.37
C THR A 313 -13.58 -7.55 0.20
N LEU A 314 -14.09 -7.94 -0.99
CA LEU A 314 -15.52 -7.91 -1.30
C LEU A 314 -16.32 -9.04 -0.62
N HIS A 315 -15.62 -10.04 -0.07
CA HIS A 315 -16.26 -11.17 0.59
C HIS A 315 -17.18 -10.70 1.72
N ASP A 316 -18.39 -11.23 1.76
CA ASP A 316 -19.43 -10.92 2.74
C ASP A 316 -19.70 -9.42 2.93
N SER A 317 -19.46 -8.61 1.88
CA SER A 317 -19.67 -7.16 1.90
C SER A 317 -18.80 -6.40 2.93
N TRP A 318 -17.65 -6.94 3.32
CA TRP A 318 -16.67 -6.20 4.11
C TRP A 318 -16.18 -4.94 3.37
N ASN A 319 -15.99 -5.06 2.05
CA ASN A 319 -15.83 -3.93 1.16
C ASN A 319 -16.95 -3.91 0.12
N VAL A 320 -17.46 -2.75 -0.23
CA VAL A 320 -18.41 -2.53 -1.33
C VAL A 320 -17.85 -1.49 -2.28
N ILE A 321 -17.90 -1.79 -3.57
CA ILE A 321 -17.55 -0.83 -4.61
C ILE A 321 -18.75 0.10 -4.82
N SER A 322 -18.52 1.41 -4.76
CA SER A 322 -19.51 2.47 -4.88
C SER A 322 -19.08 3.47 -5.98
N PRO A 323 -19.23 3.12 -7.25
CA PRO A 323 -18.87 4.00 -8.35
C PRO A 323 -19.78 5.22 -8.45
N GLN A 324 -21.03 5.07 -8.01
CA GLN A 324 -22.01 6.14 -7.98
C GLN A 324 -22.06 6.80 -6.61
N VAL A 325 -21.85 8.11 -6.58
CA VAL A 325 -21.82 8.88 -5.32
C VAL A 325 -23.19 8.93 -4.65
N SER A 326 -24.28 8.84 -5.43
CA SER A 326 -25.66 8.76 -4.92
C SER A 326 -25.90 7.57 -3.99
N GLU A 327 -25.10 6.50 -4.09
CA GLU A 327 -25.20 5.30 -3.26
C GLU A 327 -24.23 5.34 -2.05
N LEU A 328 -23.41 6.39 -1.93
CA LEU A 328 -22.34 6.45 -0.94
C LEU A 328 -22.87 6.32 0.50
N GLU A 329 -23.93 7.05 0.82
CA GLU A 329 -24.52 7.04 2.17
C GLU A 329 -25.08 5.65 2.51
N SER A 330 -25.88 5.06 1.65
CA SER A 330 -26.44 3.72 1.88
C SER A 330 -25.38 2.65 2.02
N ASN A 331 -24.33 2.71 1.19
CA ASN A 331 -23.21 1.79 1.24
C ASN A 331 -22.36 1.99 2.50
N ALA A 332 -22.10 3.23 2.92
CA ALA A 332 -21.33 3.54 4.13
C ALA A 332 -22.10 3.16 5.40
N MET A 333 -23.40 3.37 5.43
CA MET A 333 -24.27 3.12 6.59
C MET A 333 -24.77 1.67 6.72
N ARG A 334 -24.43 0.79 5.74
CA ARG A 334 -24.85 -0.62 5.80
C ARG A 334 -24.50 -1.28 7.12
N ALA A 335 -25.20 -2.35 7.47
CA ALA A 335 -24.88 -3.14 8.66
C ALA A 335 -23.44 -3.69 8.59
N ARG A 336 -22.75 -3.73 9.73
CA ARG A 336 -21.44 -4.39 9.83
C ARG A 336 -21.62 -5.89 9.56
N PRO A 337 -20.81 -6.48 8.67
CA PRO A 337 -20.84 -7.93 8.45
C PRO A 337 -20.62 -8.70 9.76
N GLN A 338 -21.28 -9.84 9.90
CA GLN A 338 -21.15 -10.70 11.07
C GLN A 338 -20.17 -11.86 10.85
N THR A 339 -19.94 -12.23 9.59
CA THR A 339 -18.98 -13.26 9.22
C THR A 339 -17.56 -12.70 9.36
N PRO A 340 -16.61 -13.40 10.00
CA PRO A 340 -15.21 -12.97 10.04
C PRO A 340 -14.61 -12.83 8.63
N THR A 341 -13.67 -11.89 8.47
CA THR A 341 -12.99 -11.66 7.19
C THR A 341 -12.17 -12.86 6.68
N GLY A 342 -11.82 -13.82 7.56
CA GLY A 342 -10.82 -14.83 7.22
C GLY A 342 -9.41 -14.24 7.10
N ASN A 343 -8.48 -15.02 6.56
CA ASN A 343 -7.08 -14.63 6.40
C ASN A 343 -6.59 -14.80 4.94
N PRO A 344 -7.26 -14.22 3.94
CA PRO A 344 -6.85 -14.41 2.54
C PRO A 344 -5.46 -13.82 2.24
N TYR A 345 -5.01 -12.89 3.08
CA TYR A 345 -3.71 -12.22 2.98
C TYR A 345 -2.63 -12.81 3.90
N GLY A 346 -2.92 -13.93 4.57
CA GLY A 346 -2.01 -14.58 5.53
C GLY A 346 -2.27 -14.18 6.99
N ASP A 347 -1.39 -14.64 7.87
CA ASP A 347 -1.53 -14.55 9.34
C ASP A 347 -0.50 -13.62 10.00
N GLY A 348 0.18 -12.77 9.22
CA GLY A 348 1.20 -11.85 9.71
C GLY A 348 2.62 -12.44 9.76
N LYS A 349 2.90 -13.47 8.97
CA LYS A 349 4.21 -14.11 8.86
C LYS A 349 4.77 -14.09 7.42
N ALA A 350 4.21 -13.30 6.54
CA ALA A 350 4.60 -13.28 5.13
C ALA A 350 6.09 -12.98 4.94
N ALA A 351 6.66 -12.05 5.70
CA ALA A 351 8.07 -11.73 5.61
C ALA A 351 8.99 -12.90 6.01
N TYR A 352 8.59 -13.71 7.00
CA TYR A 352 9.31 -14.92 7.38
C TYR A 352 9.25 -15.97 6.25
N GLU A 353 8.07 -16.17 5.66
CA GLU A 353 7.88 -17.10 4.53
C GLU A 353 8.71 -16.66 3.31
N VAL A 354 8.84 -15.35 3.05
CA VAL A 354 9.74 -14.81 2.02
C VAL A 354 11.20 -15.21 2.29
N ALA A 355 11.69 -15.01 3.53
CA ALA A 355 13.06 -15.39 3.89
C ALA A 355 13.30 -16.89 3.73
N LEU A 356 12.32 -17.71 4.09
CA LEU A 356 12.37 -19.17 3.95
C LEU A 356 12.35 -19.58 2.47
N ALA A 357 11.48 -18.98 1.66
CA ALA A 357 11.39 -19.25 0.23
C ALA A 357 12.71 -18.96 -0.49
N LEU A 358 13.34 -17.81 -0.22
CA LEU A 358 14.65 -17.46 -0.81
C LEU A 358 15.75 -18.45 -0.43
N LYS A 359 15.76 -18.95 0.81
CA LYS A 359 16.73 -19.95 1.27
C LYS A 359 16.53 -21.32 0.61
N ASN A 360 15.29 -21.72 0.40
CA ASN A 360 14.94 -23.05 -0.13
C ASN A 360 15.01 -23.12 -1.66
N PHE A 361 14.93 -21.99 -2.35
CA PHE A 361 14.98 -21.89 -3.82
C PHE A 361 16.43 -21.69 -4.32
N ALA A 362 17.41 -21.79 -3.44
CA ALA A 362 18.82 -21.57 -3.73
C ALA A 362 19.45 -22.69 -4.56
#